data_f9e61903307b1705ed065ea76c52673c
#
_entry.id   f9e61903307b1705ed065ea76c52673c
#
_cell.length_a   1.000
_cell.length_b   1.000
_cell.length_c   1.000
_cell.angle_alpha   90.00
_cell.angle_beta   90.00
_cell.angle_gamma   90.00
#
_symmetry.space_group_name_H-M   'P 1'
#
loop_
_entity.id
_entity.type
_entity.pdbx_description
1 polymer ?
#
loop_
_entity_poly.entity_id
_entity_poly.type
_entity_poly.pdbx_seq_one_letter_code
_entity_poly.pdbx_strand_id
1 'polypeptide(L)'
;MPNLHDIERRIKSVTSTKQITRTMEMVAAAKIRRASERVESALPWAVAISDMLISTAKYAHLDNEPLLQVHDEVKRVLIVAVTSDRGLAGGFNTNVLRYVEKLSKEKQREGAEVEVAACGKKAIGYFTYRGIEPVFSFAGYSADPEFAQAAELSGYVMQAYAEGKLDEVFIVYNHAKNAAEQTLVEQQVLPVKEESYADLLGLKAKEEDIFKSFRE
;
A
#
# COMPACT_ATOMS: atom_id res chain seq x y z
N MET A 1 17.48 40.08 -26.35
CA MET A 1 17.25 38.90 -27.21
C MET A 1 18.17 37.77 -26.72
N PRO A 2 17.72 36.55 -26.61
CA PRO A 2 18.61 35.46 -26.23
C PRO A 2 19.69 35.32 -27.28
N ASN A 3 20.94 35.22 -26.83
CA ASN A 3 22.12 35.03 -27.66
C ASN A 3 22.08 33.60 -28.25
N LEU A 4 22.63 33.39 -29.47
CA LEU A 4 22.74 32.06 -30.09
C LEU A 4 23.36 31.04 -29.15
N HIS A 5 24.34 31.45 -28.39
CA HIS A 5 25.02 30.63 -27.38
C HIS A 5 24.11 30.18 -26.23
N ASP A 6 23.15 31.01 -25.84
CA ASP A 6 22.15 30.63 -24.81
C ASP A 6 21.16 29.62 -25.36
N ILE A 7 20.81 29.72 -26.63
CA ILE A 7 19.93 28.74 -27.31
C ILE A 7 20.64 27.39 -27.43
N GLU A 8 21.89 27.38 -27.83
CA GLU A 8 22.71 26.15 -27.91
C GLU A 8 22.84 25.45 -26.56
N ARG A 9 23.10 26.20 -25.47
CA ARG A 9 23.15 25.67 -24.13
C ARG A 9 21.80 25.04 -23.71
N ARG A 10 20.68 25.71 -24.05
CA ARG A 10 19.35 25.18 -23.79
C ARG A 10 19.08 23.89 -24.55
N ILE A 11 19.41 23.83 -25.84
CA ILE A 11 19.30 22.61 -26.66
C ILE A 11 20.08 21.47 -26.03
N LYS A 12 21.33 21.70 -25.65
CA LYS A 12 22.20 20.70 -25.03
C LYS A 12 21.62 20.22 -23.68
N SER A 13 21.12 21.15 -22.86
CA SER A 13 20.49 20.83 -21.56
C SER A 13 19.24 19.98 -21.74
N VAL A 14 18.33 20.37 -22.65
CA VAL A 14 17.10 19.64 -22.95
C VAL A 14 17.40 18.26 -23.53
N THR A 15 18.38 18.16 -24.43
CA THR A 15 18.83 16.88 -25.01
C THR A 15 19.37 15.93 -23.93
N SER A 16 20.18 16.43 -22.99
CA SER A 16 20.65 15.65 -21.85
C SER A 16 19.50 15.19 -20.96
N THR A 17 18.57 16.08 -20.65
CA THR A 17 17.36 15.75 -19.85
C THR A 17 16.51 14.67 -20.54
N LYS A 18 16.33 14.77 -21.87
CA LYS A 18 15.63 13.75 -22.67
C LYS A 18 16.31 12.37 -22.56
N GLN A 19 17.63 12.32 -22.63
CA GLN A 19 18.37 11.06 -22.49
C GLN A 19 18.22 10.46 -21.08
N ILE A 20 18.30 11.30 -20.05
CA ILE A 20 18.12 10.87 -18.66
C ILE A 20 16.72 10.31 -18.45
N THR A 21 15.68 11.02 -18.89
CA THR A 21 14.28 10.57 -18.72
C THR A 21 13.99 9.28 -19.48
N ARG A 22 14.57 9.11 -20.69
CA ARG A 22 14.45 7.86 -21.44
C ARG A 22 15.13 6.67 -20.73
N THR A 23 16.29 6.90 -20.12
CA THR A 23 16.95 5.87 -19.31
C THR A 23 16.13 5.53 -18.07
N MET A 24 15.53 6.54 -17.41
CA MET A 24 14.64 6.32 -16.25
C MET A 24 13.41 5.51 -16.66
N GLU A 25 12.82 5.77 -17.81
CA GLU A 25 11.69 5.02 -18.37
C GLU A 25 12.04 3.54 -18.55
N MET A 26 13.18 3.24 -19.19
CA MET A 26 13.64 1.86 -19.38
C MET A 26 13.87 1.12 -18.05
N VAL A 27 14.48 1.79 -17.07
CA VAL A 27 14.70 1.22 -15.74
C VAL A 27 13.36 1.00 -15.02
N ALA A 28 12.41 1.94 -15.12
CA ALA A 28 11.10 1.80 -14.54
C ALA A 28 10.31 0.63 -15.15
N ALA A 29 10.33 0.49 -16.48
CA ALA A 29 9.69 -0.63 -17.18
C ALA A 29 10.23 -1.99 -16.73
N ALA A 30 11.56 -2.12 -16.60
CA ALA A 30 12.17 -3.35 -16.10
C ALA A 30 11.78 -3.66 -14.64
N LYS A 31 11.61 -2.63 -13.80
CA LYS A 31 11.15 -2.80 -12.41
C LYS A 31 9.68 -3.20 -12.32
N ILE A 32 8.82 -2.59 -13.14
CA ILE A 32 7.40 -2.95 -13.22
C ILE A 32 7.27 -4.44 -13.56
N ARG A 33 7.99 -4.89 -14.59
CA ARG A 33 7.95 -6.30 -14.99
C ARG A 33 8.32 -7.25 -13.83
N ARG A 34 9.42 -6.97 -13.13
CA ARG A 34 9.84 -7.80 -11.97
C ARG A 34 8.82 -7.76 -10.83
N ALA A 35 8.23 -6.60 -10.56
CA ALA A 35 7.21 -6.46 -9.54
C ALA A 35 5.95 -7.25 -9.90
N SER A 36 5.51 -7.20 -11.17
CA SER A 36 4.37 -7.97 -11.66
C SER A 36 4.62 -9.47 -11.55
N GLU A 37 5.80 -9.96 -11.98
CA GLU A 37 6.18 -11.37 -11.86
C GLU A 37 6.13 -11.86 -10.39
N ARG A 38 6.49 -11.01 -9.42
CA ARG A 38 6.38 -11.35 -7.99
C ARG A 38 4.95 -11.42 -7.51
N VAL A 39 4.11 -10.47 -7.89
CA VAL A 39 2.67 -10.50 -7.54
C VAL A 39 2.02 -11.74 -8.15
N GLU A 40 2.27 -12.03 -9.43
CA GLU A 40 1.77 -13.22 -10.10
C GLU A 40 2.15 -14.52 -9.37
N SER A 41 3.39 -14.59 -8.86
CA SER A 41 3.86 -15.77 -8.13
C SER A 41 3.27 -15.91 -6.73
N ALA A 42 2.93 -14.81 -6.07
CA ALA A 42 2.37 -14.79 -4.71
C ALA A 42 0.84 -14.98 -4.70
N LEU A 43 0.15 -14.55 -5.75
CA LEU A 43 -1.30 -14.54 -5.83
C LEU A 43 -1.96 -15.92 -5.62
N PRO A 44 -1.50 -17.03 -6.24
CA PRO A 44 -2.11 -18.35 -6.03
C PRO A 44 -2.08 -18.79 -4.56
N TRP A 45 -1.00 -18.43 -3.86
CA TRP A 45 -0.83 -18.73 -2.45
C TRP A 45 -1.79 -17.91 -1.57
N ALA A 46 -1.88 -16.61 -1.82
CA ALA A 46 -2.80 -15.73 -1.12
C ALA A 46 -4.27 -16.18 -1.29
N VAL A 47 -4.64 -16.57 -2.50
CA VAL A 47 -5.97 -17.11 -2.79
C VAL A 47 -6.23 -18.42 -2.05
N ALA A 48 -5.29 -19.37 -2.09
CA ALA A 48 -5.45 -20.66 -1.41
C ALA A 48 -5.62 -20.49 0.12
N ILE A 49 -4.87 -19.57 0.73
CA ILE A 49 -5.03 -19.25 2.15
C ILE A 49 -6.38 -18.60 2.42
N SER A 50 -6.83 -17.67 1.57
CA SER A 50 -8.15 -17.03 1.71
C SER A 50 -9.28 -18.05 1.60
N ASP A 51 -9.23 -18.95 0.62
CA ASP A 51 -10.20 -20.04 0.46
C ASP A 51 -10.23 -20.97 1.69
N MET A 52 -9.05 -21.28 2.24
CA MET A 52 -8.92 -22.08 3.45
C MET A 52 -9.52 -21.38 4.68
N LEU A 53 -9.25 -20.09 4.85
CA LEU A 53 -9.80 -19.28 5.94
C LEU A 53 -11.32 -19.21 5.86
N ILE A 54 -11.90 -18.92 4.69
CA ILE A 54 -13.35 -18.87 4.48
C ILE A 54 -13.98 -20.24 4.79
N SER A 55 -13.36 -21.32 4.30
CA SER A 55 -13.86 -22.67 4.54
C SER A 55 -13.81 -23.03 6.04
N THR A 56 -12.73 -22.68 6.72
CA THR A 56 -12.56 -22.92 8.15
C THR A 56 -13.57 -22.09 8.97
N ALA A 57 -13.74 -20.81 8.62
CA ALA A 57 -14.69 -19.92 9.29
C ALA A 57 -16.14 -20.43 9.22
N LYS A 58 -16.52 -21.12 8.14
CA LYS A 58 -17.87 -21.70 8.00
C LYS A 58 -18.16 -22.90 8.90
N TYR A 59 -17.11 -23.64 9.28
CA TYR A 59 -17.25 -24.92 10.00
C TYR A 59 -16.70 -24.87 11.43
N ALA A 60 -15.89 -23.90 11.76
CA ALA A 60 -15.33 -23.72 13.09
C ALA A 60 -16.17 -22.70 13.89
N HIS A 61 -16.37 -22.98 15.17
CA HIS A 61 -16.89 -21.98 16.13
C HIS A 61 -15.75 -21.00 16.44
N LEU A 62 -15.63 -19.95 15.63
CA LEU A 62 -14.58 -18.94 15.76
C LEU A 62 -14.97 -17.79 16.69
N ASP A 63 -16.03 -17.97 17.49
CA ASP A 63 -16.56 -16.94 18.40
C ASP A 63 -15.55 -16.42 19.43
N ASN A 64 -14.44 -17.13 19.63
CA ASN A 64 -13.40 -16.77 20.60
C ASN A 64 -12.06 -16.36 19.92
N GLU A 65 -12.02 -16.29 18.60
CA GLU A 65 -10.77 -15.89 17.90
C GLU A 65 -10.59 -14.37 17.95
N PRO A 66 -9.56 -13.84 18.65
CA PRO A 66 -9.42 -12.40 18.89
C PRO A 66 -9.42 -11.55 17.61
N LEU A 67 -8.81 -12.03 16.53
CA LEU A 67 -8.70 -11.29 15.28
C LEU A 67 -9.99 -11.19 14.47
N LEU A 68 -11.00 -11.99 14.82
CA LEU A 68 -12.34 -11.98 14.21
C LEU A 68 -13.37 -11.21 15.04
N GLN A 69 -13.04 -10.92 16.31
CA GLN A 69 -13.94 -10.20 17.19
C GLN A 69 -14.03 -8.73 16.78
N VAL A 70 -15.25 -8.24 16.67
CA VAL A 70 -15.53 -6.81 16.54
C VAL A 70 -15.62 -6.22 17.92
N HIS A 71 -14.84 -5.20 18.22
CA HIS A 71 -14.93 -4.50 19.50
C HIS A 71 -16.16 -3.57 19.50
N ASP A 72 -16.90 -3.55 20.61
CA ASP A 72 -18.14 -2.74 20.74
C ASP A 72 -17.87 -1.24 20.62
N GLU A 73 -16.72 -0.79 21.12
CA GLU A 73 -16.27 0.60 21.05
C GLU A 73 -14.92 0.70 20.34
N VAL A 74 -14.88 1.45 19.26
CA VAL A 74 -13.63 1.74 18.53
C VAL A 74 -12.93 2.92 19.18
N LYS A 75 -11.88 2.63 19.96
CA LYS A 75 -11.08 3.64 20.69
C LYS A 75 -9.73 3.89 20.06
N ARG A 76 -9.13 2.88 19.40
CA ARG A 76 -7.79 2.97 18.82
C ARG A 76 -7.77 2.39 17.42
N VAL A 77 -7.35 3.20 16.49
CA VAL A 77 -7.32 2.87 15.05
C VAL A 77 -5.88 3.00 14.55
N LEU A 78 -5.38 1.97 13.92
CA LEU A 78 -4.11 2.02 13.20
C LEU A 78 -4.35 2.18 11.70
N ILE A 79 -3.69 3.15 11.07
CA ILE A 79 -3.72 3.35 9.64
C ILE A 79 -2.32 3.12 9.06
N VAL A 80 -2.19 2.10 8.23
CA VAL A 80 -0.95 1.76 7.53
C VAL A 80 -0.90 2.50 6.20
N ALA A 81 0.00 3.46 6.08
CA ALA A 81 0.21 4.24 4.86
C ALA A 81 1.30 3.61 3.99
N VAL A 82 0.95 3.05 2.83
CA VAL A 82 1.90 2.43 1.92
C VAL A 82 2.27 3.40 0.80
N THR A 83 3.51 3.88 0.82
CA THR A 83 4.05 4.83 -0.17
C THR A 83 5.38 4.34 -0.73
N SER A 84 5.94 5.04 -1.70
CA SER A 84 7.26 4.74 -2.22
C SER A 84 8.39 5.41 -1.44
N ASP A 85 9.61 4.92 -1.63
CA ASP A 85 10.82 5.59 -1.14
C ASP A 85 11.25 6.75 -2.04
N ARG A 86 10.83 6.76 -3.29
CA ARG A 86 11.24 7.72 -4.31
C ARG A 86 10.12 8.68 -4.67
N GLY A 87 10.49 9.84 -5.21
CA GLY A 87 9.58 10.80 -5.81
C GLY A 87 9.47 10.62 -7.33
N LEU A 88 9.00 11.67 -7.99
CA LEU A 88 8.76 11.71 -9.43
C LEU A 88 7.71 10.68 -9.91
N ALA A 89 6.73 10.41 -9.06
CA ALA A 89 5.64 9.47 -9.31
C ALA A 89 4.27 10.16 -9.37
N GLY A 90 4.22 11.41 -9.83
CA GLY A 90 2.97 12.19 -9.89
C GLY A 90 2.24 12.25 -8.55
N GLY A 91 0.95 11.97 -8.54
CA GLY A 91 0.10 11.97 -7.34
C GLY A 91 0.21 10.72 -6.46
N PHE A 92 0.99 9.71 -6.86
CA PHE A 92 1.05 8.41 -6.20
C PHE A 92 1.17 8.51 -4.66
N ASN A 93 2.22 9.16 -4.18
CA ASN A 93 2.45 9.29 -2.75
C ASN A 93 1.46 10.28 -2.11
N THR A 94 1.24 11.42 -2.75
CA THR A 94 0.43 12.51 -2.20
C THR A 94 -1.03 12.09 -2.01
N ASN A 95 -1.58 11.28 -2.91
CA ASN A 95 -2.96 10.81 -2.80
C ASN A 95 -3.14 9.90 -1.58
N VAL A 96 -2.23 8.94 -1.36
CA VAL A 96 -2.25 8.09 -0.16
C VAL A 96 -2.14 8.93 1.11
N LEU A 97 -1.16 9.84 1.18
CA LEU A 97 -0.90 10.63 2.37
C LEU A 97 -2.07 11.55 2.74
N ARG A 98 -2.66 12.22 1.75
CA ARG A 98 -3.86 13.06 1.97
C ARG A 98 -5.07 12.23 2.39
N TYR A 99 -5.20 11.04 1.82
CA TYR A 99 -6.29 10.14 2.19
C TYR A 99 -6.14 9.65 3.64
N VAL A 100 -4.94 9.25 4.04
CA VAL A 100 -4.64 8.86 5.43
C VAL A 100 -4.94 10.02 6.39
N GLU A 101 -4.56 11.25 6.06
CA GLU A 101 -4.93 12.42 6.89
C GLU A 101 -6.45 12.62 6.99
N LYS A 102 -7.17 12.42 5.89
CA LYS A 102 -8.62 12.54 5.87
C LYS A 102 -9.25 11.46 6.77
N LEU A 103 -8.87 10.21 6.57
CA LEU A 103 -9.36 9.07 7.36
C LEU A 103 -9.01 9.23 8.84
N SER A 104 -7.80 9.67 9.17
CA SER A 104 -7.40 9.95 10.56
C SER A 104 -8.32 10.98 11.22
N LYS A 105 -8.63 12.07 10.52
CA LYS A 105 -9.55 13.10 11.04
C LYS A 105 -10.98 12.60 11.18
N GLU A 106 -11.44 11.72 10.30
CA GLU A 106 -12.77 11.10 10.38
C GLU A 106 -12.84 10.20 11.62
N LYS A 107 -11.87 9.31 11.80
CA LYS A 107 -11.80 8.44 12.99
C LYS A 107 -11.64 9.20 14.30
N GLN A 108 -10.85 10.28 14.31
CA GLN A 108 -10.74 11.16 15.48
C GLN A 108 -12.06 11.87 15.83
N ARG A 109 -12.86 12.25 14.84
CA ARG A 109 -14.21 12.84 15.08
C ARG A 109 -15.20 11.82 15.62
N GLU A 110 -15.03 10.54 15.29
CA GLU A 110 -15.76 9.42 15.86
C GLU A 110 -15.35 9.10 17.29
N GLY A 111 -14.29 9.74 17.80
CA GLY A 111 -13.79 9.60 19.18
C GLY A 111 -12.62 8.66 19.33
N ALA A 112 -12.07 8.14 18.24
CA ALA A 112 -10.92 7.23 18.27
C ALA A 112 -9.58 7.98 18.33
N GLU A 113 -8.62 7.40 19.05
CA GLU A 113 -7.20 7.74 18.94
C GLU A 113 -6.63 7.06 17.68
N VAL A 114 -5.91 7.81 16.85
CA VAL A 114 -5.41 7.29 15.57
C VAL A 114 -3.89 7.26 15.58
N GLU A 115 -3.36 6.07 15.38
CA GLU A 115 -1.95 5.81 15.16
C GLU A 115 -1.66 5.59 13.67
N VAL A 116 -0.43 5.87 13.25
CA VAL A 116 -0.01 5.69 11.85
C VAL A 116 1.21 4.79 11.77
N ALA A 117 1.15 3.79 10.91
CA ALA A 117 2.33 3.05 10.46
C ALA A 117 2.75 3.58 9.08
N ALA A 118 4.02 3.94 8.92
CA ALA A 118 4.52 4.58 7.70
C ALA A 118 5.43 3.65 6.91
N CYS A 119 4.95 3.16 5.77
CA CYS A 119 5.70 2.36 4.83
C CYS A 119 6.22 3.24 3.69
N GLY A 120 7.55 3.34 3.57
CA GLY A 120 8.25 4.15 2.58
C GLY A 120 8.72 5.50 3.08
N LYS A 121 9.86 5.95 2.56
CA LYS A 121 10.48 7.23 2.95
C LYS A 121 9.56 8.42 2.78
N LYS A 122 8.61 8.36 1.82
CA LYS A 122 7.68 9.46 1.57
C LYS A 122 6.62 9.58 2.68
N ALA A 123 6.11 8.46 3.19
CA ALA A 123 5.20 8.46 4.34
C ALA A 123 5.93 8.91 5.60
N ILE A 124 7.09 8.30 5.89
CA ILE A 124 7.90 8.66 7.07
C ILE A 124 8.16 10.17 7.10
N GLY A 125 8.77 10.73 6.04
CA GLY A 125 9.10 12.14 6.00
C GLY A 125 7.87 13.06 6.07
N TYR A 126 6.75 12.64 5.49
CA TYR A 126 5.51 13.41 5.52
C TYR A 126 4.93 13.54 6.93
N PHE A 127 4.81 12.42 7.65
CA PHE A 127 4.23 12.41 9.00
C PHE A 127 5.18 13.05 10.02
N THR A 128 6.47 12.73 9.96
CA THR A 128 7.48 13.36 10.85
C THR A 128 7.50 14.88 10.69
N TYR A 129 7.42 15.39 9.45
CA TYR A 129 7.35 16.85 9.20
C TYR A 129 6.11 17.49 9.85
N ARG A 130 5.03 16.75 10.02
CA ARG A 130 3.79 17.23 10.69
C ARG A 130 3.76 16.99 12.19
N GLY A 131 4.85 16.50 12.77
CA GLY A 131 4.93 16.18 14.20
C GLY A 131 4.16 14.91 14.58
N ILE A 132 3.81 14.08 13.59
CA ILE A 132 3.21 12.76 13.82
C ILE A 132 4.34 11.73 13.77
N GLU A 133 4.63 11.10 14.90
CA GLU A 133 5.62 10.03 14.96
C GLU A 133 4.94 8.69 14.63
N PRO A 134 5.31 8.01 13.53
CA PRO A 134 4.73 6.72 13.22
C PRO A 134 5.11 5.67 14.27
N VAL A 135 4.14 4.89 14.74
CA VAL A 135 4.36 3.79 15.71
C VAL A 135 5.14 2.64 15.10
N PHE A 136 5.10 2.51 13.78
CA PHE A 136 5.87 1.56 13.01
C PHE A 136 6.33 2.20 11.70
N SER A 137 7.59 1.99 11.33
CA SER A 137 8.10 2.55 10.07
C SER A 137 9.18 1.68 9.46
N PHE A 138 9.11 1.49 8.14
CA PHE A 138 10.21 0.92 7.39
C PHE A 138 10.33 1.55 6.00
N ALA A 139 11.56 1.58 5.50
CA ALA A 139 11.92 2.19 4.23
C ALA A 139 12.87 1.27 3.46
N GLY A 140 13.05 1.55 2.16
CA GLY A 140 13.97 0.79 1.31
C GLY A 140 13.33 -0.42 0.61
N TYR A 141 12.11 -0.78 0.96
CA TYR A 141 11.39 -1.95 0.43
C TYR A 141 10.89 -1.77 -1.01
N SER A 142 10.69 -0.55 -1.47
CA SER A 142 10.08 -0.29 -2.78
C SER A 142 10.92 -0.76 -3.98
N ALA A 143 12.20 -1.10 -3.78
CA ALA A 143 13.05 -1.67 -4.81
C ALA A 143 13.02 -3.20 -4.79
N ASP A 144 12.93 -3.80 -3.61
CA ASP A 144 12.97 -5.24 -3.38
C ASP A 144 12.19 -5.55 -2.08
N PRO A 145 10.86 -5.69 -2.15
CA PRO A 145 10.06 -6.00 -0.97
C PRO A 145 10.33 -7.42 -0.51
N GLU A 146 10.57 -7.59 0.79
CA GLU A 146 10.78 -8.89 1.44
C GLU A 146 9.60 -9.26 2.32
N PHE A 147 9.26 -10.53 2.37
CA PHE A 147 8.20 -11.05 3.23
C PHE A 147 8.45 -10.74 4.72
N ALA A 148 9.70 -10.75 5.14
CA ALA A 148 10.08 -10.46 6.53
C ALA A 148 9.56 -9.09 7.01
N GLN A 149 9.56 -8.07 6.17
CA GLN A 149 9.05 -6.74 6.49
C GLN A 149 7.53 -6.73 6.72
N ALA A 150 6.80 -7.45 5.86
CA ALA A 150 5.36 -7.62 6.03
C ALA A 150 5.03 -8.46 7.27
N ALA A 151 5.81 -9.50 7.54
CA ALA A 151 5.65 -10.36 8.71
C ALA A 151 5.90 -9.61 10.03
N GLU A 152 6.88 -8.71 10.07
CA GLU A 152 7.16 -7.88 11.23
C GLU A 152 5.99 -6.93 11.54
N LEU A 153 5.48 -6.22 10.52
CA LEU A 153 4.32 -5.35 10.68
C LEU A 153 3.07 -6.13 11.07
N SER A 154 2.78 -7.24 10.40
CA SER A 154 1.60 -8.05 10.70
C SER A 154 1.67 -8.68 12.10
N GLY A 155 2.86 -9.12 12.53
CA GLY A 155 3.08 -9.61 13.88
C GLY A 155 2.76 -8.56 14.95
N TYR A 156 3.25 -7.33 14.78
CA TYR A 156 2.93 -6.20 15.64
C TYR A 156 1.42 -5.95 15.69
N VAL A 157 0.79 -5.86 14.52
CA VAL A 157 -0.65 -5.56 14.38
C VAL A 157 -1.52 -6.64 15.04
N MET A 158 -1.24 -7.92 14.75
CA MET A 158 -1.99 -9.05 15.31
C MET A 158 -1.86 -9.10 16.83
N GLN A 159 -0.67 -8.91 17.36
CA GLN A 159 -0.43 -8.89 18.81
C GLN A 159 -1.17 -7.72 19.46
N ALA A 160 -1.04 -6.51 18.93
CA ALA A 160 -1.68 -5.32 19.49
C ALA A 160 -3.22 -5.43 19.46
N TYR A 161 -3.78 -6.02 18.41
CA TYR A 161 -5.21 -6.27 18.30
C TYR A 161 -5.68 -7.32 19.33
N ALA A 162 -5.00 -8.45 19.42
CA ALA A 162 -5.33 -9.52 20.37
C ALA A 162 -5.23 -9.06 21.84
N GLU A 163 -4.33 -8.12 22.13
CA GLU A 163 -4.17 -7.51 23.45
C GLU A 163 -5.20 -6.37 23.72
N GLY A 164 -6.10 -6.08 22.78
CA GLY A 164 -7.08 -4.98 22.90
C GLY A 164 -6.44 -3.58 22.88
N LYS A 165 -5.23 -3.45 22.32
CA LYS A 165 -4.54 -2.18 22.12
C LYS A 165 -4.93 -1.49 20.82
N LEU A 166 -5.53 -2.23 19.87
CA LEU A 166 -6.08 -1.74 18.62
C LEU A 166 -7.48 -2.30 18.44
N ASP A 167 -8.39 -1.52 17.89
CA ASP A 167 -9.76 -1.90 17.62
C ASP A 167 -10.08 -2.01 16.14
N GLU A 168 -9.41 -1.19 15.30
CA GLU A 168 -9.49 -1.25 13.85
C GLU A 168 -8.12 -1.04 13.23
N VAL A 169 -7.88 -1.72 12.12
CA VAL A 169 -6.66 -1.56 11.32
C VAL A 169 -7.02 -1.40 9.86
N PHE A 170 -6.54 -0.30 9.27
CA PHE A 170 -6.71 0.01 7.86
C PHE A 170 -5.36 0.03 7.15
N ILE A 171 -5.34 -0.41 5.92
CA ILE A 171 -4.21 -0.21 5.00
C ILE A 171 -4.66 0.68 3.84
N VAL A 172 -3.86 1.70 3.54
CA VAL A 172 -4.11 2.63 2.43
C VAL A 172 -2.96 2.56 1.44
N TYR A 173 -3.28 2.20 0.21
CA TYR A 173 -2.28 1.99 -0.83
C TYR A 173 -2.84 2.30 -2.23
N ASN A 174 -1.98 2.34 -3.24
CA ASN A 174 -2.42 2.40 -4.63
C ASN A 174 -2.36 1.01 -5.25
N HIS A 175 -3.51 0.52 -5.68
CA HIS A 175 -3.63 -0.72 -6.45
C HIS A 175 -3.41 -0.42 -7.94
N ALA A 176 -2.50 -1.14 -8.56
CA ALA A 176 -2.24 -1.01 -9.99
C ALA A 176 -3.31 -1.80 -10.78
N LYS A 177 -4.12 -1.10 -11.57
CA LYS A 177 -5.07 -1.74 -12.50
C LYS A 177 -4.37 -2.20 -13.77
N ASN A 178 -3.41 -1.41 -14.23
CA ASN A 178 -2.56 -1.68 -15.37
C ASN A 178 -1.29 -0.82 -15.28
N ALA A 179 -0.43 -0.86 -16.29
CA ALA A 179 0.83 -0.10 -16.31
C ALA A 179 0.67 1.43 -16.20
N ALA A 180 -0.50 1.97 -16.55
CA ALA A 180 -0.77 3.41 -16.60
C ALA A 180 -1.75 3.89 -15.53
N GLU A 181 -2.65 3.03 -15.07
CA GLU A 181 -3.75 3.38 -14.19
C GLU A 181 -3.61 2.74 -12.80
N GLN A 182 -3.84 3.56 -11.78
CA GLN A 182 -3.80 3.14 -10.38
C GLN A 182 -5.05 3.67 -9.66
N THR A 183 -5.55 2.88 -8.72
CA THR A 183 -6.68 3.26 -7.87
C THR A 183 -6.21 3.29 -6.42
N LEU A 184 -6.55 4.37 -5.73
CA LEU A 184 -6.37 4.43 -4.29
C LEU A 184 -7.34 3.43 -3.64
N VAL A 185 -6.82 2.61 -2.76
CA VAL A 185 -7.58 1.61 -2.00
C VAL A 185 -7.40 1.89 -0.51
N GLU A 186 -8.50 1.91 0.20
CA GLU A 186 -8.59 1.73 1.62
C GLU A 186 -9.14 0.33 1.88
N GLN A 187 -8.45 -0.43 2.70
CA GLN A 187 -8.87 -1.77 3.06
C GLN A 187 -8.82 -1.92 4.58
N GLN A 188 -9.93 -2.30 5.19
CA GLN A 188 -9.94 -2.72 6.58
C GLN A 188 -9.34 -4.14 6.67
N VAL A 189 -8.30 -4.27 7.48
CA VAL A 189 -7.58 -5.55 7.67
C VAL A 189 -8.02 -6.23 8.96
N LEU A 190 -8.28 -5.46 10.00
CA LEU A 190 -8.81 -5.94 11.28
C LEU A 190 -9.96 -5.06 11.76
N PRO A 191 -11.00 -5.64 12.41
CA PRO A 191 -11.26 -7.07 12.46
C PRO A 191 -11.43 -7.67 11.06
N VAL A 192 -11.12 -8.94 10.97
CA VAL A 192 -11.25 -9.65 9.70
C VAL A 192 -12.73 -9.86 9.39
N LYS A 193 -13.22 -9.28 8.28
CA LYS A 193 -14.61 -9.41 7.83
C LYS A 193 -14.69 -10.39 6.65
N GLU A 194 -15.80 -11.14 6.58
CA GLU A 194 -16.04 -12.09 5.48
C GLU A 194 -16.01 -11.39 4.11
N GLU A 195 -16.49 -10.16 4.03
CA GLU A 195 -16.47 -9.31 2.83
C GLU A 195 -15.04 -8.99 2.34
N SER A 196 -14.09 -8.84 3.27
CA SER A 196 -12.67 -8.57 2.93
C SER A 196 -12.01 -9.73 2.18
N TYR A 197 -12.47 -10.95 2.37
CA TYR A 197 -11.99 -12.13 1.63
C TYR A 197 -12.64 -12.26 0.27
N ALA A 198 -13.92 -11.93 0.17
CA ALA A 198 -14.65 -11.92 -1.10
C ALA A 198 -14.01 -10.90 -2.07
N ASP A 199 -13.52 -9.78 -1.56
CA ASP A 199 -12.79 -8.79 -2.35
C ASP A 199 -11.44 -9.31 -2.84
N LEU A 200 -10.71 -10.09 -2.02
CA LEU A 200 -9.46 -10.76 -2.44
C LEU A 200 -9.73 -11.80 -3.54
N LEU A 201 -10.82 -12.56 -3.43
CA LEU A 201 -11.24 -13.51 -4.47
C LEU A 201 -11.75 -12.80 -5.73
N GLY A 202 -12.42 -11.66 -5.57
CA GLY A 202 -12.84 -10.79 -6.68
C GLY A 202 -11.66 -10.12 -7.39
N LEU A 203 -10.57 -9.84 -6.70
CA LEU A 203 -9.32 -9.38 -7.27
C LEU A 203 -8.71 -10.44 -8.19
N LYS A 204 -8.77 -11.75 -7.82
CA LYS A 204 -8.29 -12.84 -8.65
C LYS A 204 -8.94 -12.85 -10.03
N ALA A 205 -10.27 -12.74 -10.10
CA ALA A 205 -10.99 -12.76 -11.38
C ALA A 205 -10.66 -11.55 -12.25
N LYS A 206 -10.43 -10.38 -11.63
CA LYS A 206 -10.01 -9.16 -12.34
C LYS A 206 -8.55 -9.19 -12.77
N GLU A 207 -7.66 -9.79 -11.98
CA GLU A 207 -6.24 -9.88 -12.31
C GLU A 207 -5.96 -10.91 -13.40
N GLU A 208 -6.69 -12.02 -13.48
CA GLU A 208 -6.59 -12.94 -14.61
C GLU A 208 -6.89 -12.25 -15.96
N ASP A 209 -7.84 -11.32 -16.00
CA ASP A 209 -8.13 -10.52 -17.18
C ASP A 209 -7.07 -9.45 -17.46
N ILE A 210 -6.51 -8.82 -16.42
CA ILE A 210 -5.44 -7.84 -16.53
C ILE A 210 -4.17 -8.50 -17.05
N PHE A 211 -3.78 -9.65 -16.51
CA PHE A 211 -2.57 -10.36 -16.95
C PHE A 211 -2.67 -10.94 -18.35
N LYS A 212 -3.87 -11.27 -18.84
CA LYS A 212 -4.08 -11.59 -20.27
C LYS A 212 -3.75 -10.38 -21.15
N SER A 213 -4.14 -9.18 -20.77
CA SER A 213 -3.87 -7.96 -21.53
C SER A 213 -2.40 -7.52 -21.55
N PHE A 214 -1.55 -8.07 -20.67
CA PHE A 214 -0.10 -7.83 -20.68
C PHE A 214 0.67 -8.85 -21.55
N ARG A 215 0.02 -9.95 -21.97
CA ARG A 215 0.64 -11.00 -22.80
C ARG A 215 0.37 -10.84 -24.30
N GLU A 216 -0.59 -10.02 -24.66
CA GLU A 216 -0.89 -9.57 -26.03
C GLU A 216 -0.19 -8.24 -26.35
#